data_9e1bbb6d689523e1700c9e268ae0c545
#
_entry.id   9e1bbb6d689523e1700c9e268ae0c545
#
_cell.length_a   1.000
_cell.length_b   1.000
_cell.length_c   1.000
_cell.angle_alpha   90.00
_cell.angle_beta   90.00
_cell.angle_gamma   90.00
#
_symmetry.space_group_name_H-M   'P 1'
#
loop_
_entity.id
_entity.type
_entity.pdbx_description
1 polymer ?
#
loop_
_entity_poly.entity_id
_entity_poly.type
_entity_poly.pdbx_seq_one_letter_code
_entity_poly.pdbx_strand_id
1 'polypeptide(L)'
;MTRSPLRIPPDRDLSIDFVRAICLPVVVVLHAIQMGIEGDPPRAFNALAEWTPLAWITWIGMIMPTFFIAGGFAGITTWRRLEKRGETAGEYIRVRALRLARPVFLAMLGVLLTLAVMALCGADAEFLRTFAFRLAEPLWFIAVYAICTSFVPLMAALHRRAAGATYFTLAALVVIVDLVPRFGGPPIGALNWLFVWLFVQQLGFGVRDQWYSRRPRWLLLLLAVSAYGLMCVAVFGLGYDPDMIANLNPPTVLLLLLGLAQVYLFTLLQPAIRALMRLRPALLVIGALGMYGMVIYLWHTVAMAIVVGAQQALGLPFPPVLTPTWWITRIPWVLAIIAVLALLCAIVPRIERIWPRERPRTMPLPAAITATVLLVAGVGWVLTQGYLTPGTAAALGTIALAIAWLTVGGPGPNRASEPLEEVTESRNSSDARRL
;
A
#
# COMPACT_ATOMS: atom_id res chain seq x y z
N MET A 1 3.91 38.57 -5.96
CA MET A 1 2.87 37.52 -5.93
C MET A 1 2.97 36.78 -4.60
N THR A 2 2.22 37.17 -3.61
CA THR A 2 2.12 36.51 -2.30
C THR A 2 1.34 35.21 -2.48
N ARG A 3 2.05 34.08 -2.54
CA ARG A 3 1.42 32.74 -2.58
C ARG A 3 0.65 32.55 -1.27
N SER A 4 -0.68 32.37 -1.37
CA SER A 4 -1.54 32.01 -0.25
C SER A 4 -0.90 30.89 0.57
N PRO A 5 -0.90 30.93 1.91
CA PRO A 5 -0.38 29.86 2.73
C PRO A 5 -1.17 28.59 2.44
N LEU A 6 -0.46 27.47 2.27
CA LEU A 6 -1.07 26.13 2.11
C LEU A 6 -2.02 25.90 3.31
N ARG A 7 -3.33 26.03 3.08
CA ARG A 7 -4.34 25.73 4.10
C ARG A 7 -4.40 24.22 4.30
N ILE A 8 -3.73 23.74 5.33
CA ILE A 8 -3.80 22.35 5.77
C ILE A 8 -5.11 22.19 6.57
N PRO A 9 -5.99 21.23 6.21
CA PRO A 9 -7.18 20.97 7.01
C PRO A 9 -6.81 20.66 8.47
N PRO A 10 -7.54 21.19 9.47
CA PRO A 10 -7.16 21.08 10.88
C PRO A 10 -7.21 19.64 11.42
N ASP A 11 -7.91 18.74 10.75
CA ASP A 11 -8.06 17.31 11.09
C ASP A 11 -7.00 16.41 10.40
N ARG A 12 -6.07 17.01 9.62
CA ARG A 12 -5.02 16.28 8.90
C ARG A 12 -3.79 16.07 9.79
N ASP A 13 -3.46 14.81 10.07
CA ASP A 13 -2.24 14.48 10.82
C ASP A 13 -1.04 14.35 9.87
N LEU A 14 -0.16 15.36 9.91
CA LEU A 14 1.03 15.42 9.06
C LEU A 14 2.05 14.32 9.38
N SER A 15 2.03 13.73 10.57
CA SER A 15 2.93 12.62 10.90
C SER A 15 2.53 11.33 10.17
N ILE A 16 1.24 11.13 9.92
CA ILE A 16 0.74 10.03 9.10
C ILE A 16 1.06 10.26 7.63
N ASP A 17 0.92 11.50 7.15
CA ASP A 17 1.32 11.85 5.77
C ASP A 17 2.81 11.60 5.54
N PHE A 18 3.66 11.99 6.51
CA PHE A 18 5.11 11.73 6.49
C PHE A 18 5.40 10.24 6.35
N VAL A 19 4.84 9.41 7.22
CA VAL A 19 5.07 7.97 7.21
C VAL A 19 4.66 7.36 5.87
N ARG A 20 3.46 7.69 5.36
CA ARG A 20 3.00 7.18 4.07
C ARG A 20 3.88 7.60 2.90
N ALA A 21 4.39 8.82 2.95
CA ALA A 21 5.23 9.36 1.89
C ALA A 21 6.63 8.76 1.90
N ILE A 22 7.25 8.61 3.09
CA ILE A 22 8.62 8.08 3.20
C ILE A 22 8.70 6.58 2.88
N CYS A 23 7.63 5.82 3.07
CA CYS A 23 7.57 4.42 2.68
C CYS A 23 7.78 4.24 1.16
N LEU A 24 7.35 5.19 0.34
CA LEU A 24 7.40 5.07 -1.12
C LEU A 24 8.84 4.99 -1.67
N PRO A 25 9.74 5.95 -1.39
CA PRO A 25 11.12 5.84 -1.86
C PRO A 25 11.84 4.62 -1.31
N VAL A 26 11.55 4.19 -0.07
CA VAL A 26 12.13 2.96 0.49
C VAL A 26 11.71 1.74 -0.33
N VAL A 27 10.44 1.62 -0.72
CA VAL A 27 9.96 0.53 -1.58
C VAL A 27 10.65 0.57 -2.95
N VAL A 28 10.72 1.74 -3.58
CA VAL A 28 11.35 1.88 -4.91
C VAL A 28 12.82 1.47 -4.86
N VAL A 29 13.57 1.97 -3.88
CA VAL A 29 14.99 1.64 -3.71
C VAL A 29 15.19 0.16 -3.40
N LEU A 30 14.37 -0.42 -2.51
CA LEU A 30 14.46 -1.83 -2.16
C LEU A 30 14.24 -2.72 -3.40
N HIS A 31 13.15 -2.52 -4.16
CA HIS A 31 12.89 -3.31 -5.36
C HIS A 31 13.96 -3.10 -6.45
N ALA A 32 14.47 -1.87 -6.57
CA ALA A 32 15.57 -1.58 -7.48
C ALA A 32 16.84 -2.36 -7.10
N ILE A 33 17.21 -2.41 -5.84
CA ILE A 33 18.39 -3.18 -5.38
C ILE A 33 18.12 -4.69 -5.43
N GLN A 34 16.91 -5.16 -5.17
CA GLN A 34 16.56 -6.58 -5.27
C GLN A 34 16.64 -7.15 -6.70
N MET A 35 16.59 -6.29 -7.72
CA MET A 35 16.64 -6.75 -9.11
C MET A 35 18.07 -7.15 -9.50
N GLY A 36 18.36 -8.46 -9.50
CA GLY A 36 19.56 -9.08 -10.05
C GLY A 36 19.31 -9.61 -11.45
N ILE A 37 20.32 -9.49 -12.34
CA ILE A 37 20.30 -10.03 -13.70
C ILE A 37 21.65 -10.65 -13.94
N GLU A 38 21.71 -11.96 -14.16
CA GLU A 38 22.95 -12.73 -14.45
C GLU A 38 22.65 -13.92 -15.37
N GLY A 39 23.73 -14.52 -15.89
CA GLY A 39 23.70 -15.73 -16.72
C GLY A 39 23.76 -15.48 -18.20
N ASP A 40 23.92 -16.57 -18.96
CA ASP A 40 23.88 -16.61 -20.42
C ASP A 40 23.05 -17.83 -20.85
N PRO A 41 21.81 -17.66 -21.31
CA PRO A 41 21.06 -16.38 -21.40
C PRO A 41 20.81 -15.72 -20.01
N PRO A 42 20.65 -14.39 -19.96
CA PRO A 42 20.44 -13.67 -18.73
C PRO A 42 19.12 -14.08 -18.06
N ARG A 43 19.07 -14.09 -16.73
CA ARG A 43 17.88 -14.35 -15.91
C ARG A 43 17.73 -13.30 -14.82
N ALA A 44 16.50 -12.89 -14.55
CA ALA A 44 16.21 -11.98 -13.46
C ALA A 44 15.86 -12.77 -12.18
N PHE A 45 16.45 -12.36 -11.06
CA PHE A 45 16.27 -13.00 -9.76
C PHE A 45 16.38 -11.99 -8.60
N ASN A 46 16.15 -12.45 -7.36
CA ASN A 46 16.34 -11.60 -6.18
C ASN A 46 17.82 -11.54 -5.79
N ALA A 47 18.47 -10.43 -6.11
CA ALA A 47 19.88 -10.19 -5.82
C ALA A 47 20.21 -10.22 -4.31
N LEU A 48 19.26 -9.94 -3.45
CA LEU A 48 19.49 -9.87 -2.00
C LEU A 48 19.10 -11.14 -1.25
N ALA A 49 18.62 -12.18 -1.94
CA ALA A 49 18.18 -13.42 -1.30
C ALA A 49 19.27 -14.11 -0.48
N GLU A 50 20.53 -14.02 -0.93
CA GLU A 50 21.69 -14.61 -0.26
C GLU A 50 22.54 -13.59 0.50
N TRP A 51 22.12 -12.32 0.55
CA TRP A 51 22.86 -11.28 1.25
C TRP A 51 22.50 -11.27 2.74
N THR A 52 23.28 -11.97 3.54
CA THR A 52 23.05 -12.18 4.97
C THR A 52 22.80 -10.89 5.79
N PRO A 53 23.47 -9.72 5.52
CA PRO A 53 23.16 -8.51 6.27
C PRO A 53 21.72 -8.01 6.09
N LEU A 54 21.05 -8.37 4.98
CA LEU A 54 19.67 -7.98 4.73
C LEU A 54 18.74 -8.44 5.86
N ALA A 55 18.91 -9.66 6.34
CA ALA A 55 18.08 -10.24 7.40
C ALA A 55 17.93 -9.28 8.58
N TRP A 56 19.02 -8.69 9.05
CA TRP A 56 19.00 -7.76 10.19
C TRP A 56 18.58 -6.35 9.82
N ILE A 57 18.92 -5.88 8.62
CA ILE A 57 18.49 -4.59 8.10
C ILE A 57 16.95 -4.55 8.00
N THR A 58 16.31 -5.66 7.65
CA THR A 58 14.85 -5.73 7.53
C THR A 58 14.10 -5.54 8.84
N TRP A 59 14.74 -5.73 10.01
CA TRP A 59 14.13 -5.45 11.32
C TRP A 59 13.77 -3.96 11.51
N ILE A 60 14.49 -3.09 10.83
CA ILE A 60 14.25 -1.64 10.83
C ILE A 60 13.64 -1.21 9.48
N GLY A 61 14.16 -1.76 8.38
CA GLY A 61 13.81 -1.37 7.01
C GLY A 61 12.51 -1.95 6.48
N MET A 62 11.91 -2.96 7.14
CA MET A 62 10.61 -3.50 6.74
C MET A 62 9.51 -2.51 7.11
N ILE A 63 9.13 -1.68 6.16
CA ILE A 63 8.18 -0.56 6.36
C ILE A 63 6.72 -0.97 6.17
N MET A 64 6.43 -2.19 5.70
CA MET A 64 5.08 -2.60 5.37
C MET A 64 4.12 -2.51 6.57
N PRO A 65 4.47 -2.98 7.80
CA PRO A 65 3.57 -2.81 8.92
C PRO A 65 3.27 -1.32 9.20
N THR A 66 4.28 -0.44 9.15
CA THR A 66 4.08 1.01 9.33
C THR A 66 3.13 1.58 8.26
N PHE A 67 3.21 1.12 7.01
CA PHE A 67 2.30 1.54 5.95
C PHE A 67 0.86 1.09 6.20
N PHE A 68 0.65 -0.15 6.67
CA PHE A 68 -0.69 -0.66 7.03
C PHE A 68 -1.26 0.04 8.28
N ILE A 69 -0.43 0.42 9.26
CA ILE A 69 -0.85 1.25 10.41
C ILE A 69 -1.37 2.60 9.89
N ALA A 70 -0.62 3.28 9.02
CA ALA A 70 -1.04 4.54 8.43
C ALA A 70 -2.29 4.38 7.53
N GLY A 71 -2.41 3.24 6.83
CA GLY A 71 -3.59 2.84 6.06
C GLY A 71 -4.81 2.66 6.96
N GLY A 72 -4.66 2.02 8.11
CA GLY A 72 -5.70 1.84 9.13
C GLY A 72 -6.19 3.18 9.67
N PHE A 73 -5.28 4.07 10.07
CA PHE A 73 -5.63 5.43 10.49
C PHE A 73 -6.45 6.18 9.42
N ALA A 74 -6.01 6.16 8.18
CA ALA A 74 -6.71 6.83 7.08
C ALA A 74 -8.05 6.15 6.75
N GLY A 75 -8.10 4.81 6.83
CA GLY A 75 -9.29 4.01 6.60
C GLY A 75 -10.41 4.33 7.58
N ILE A 76 -10.14 4.20 8.88
CA ILE A 76 -11.15 4.48 9.93
C ILE A 76 -11.54 5.96 9.95
N THR A 77 -10.61 6.88 9.69
CA THR A 77 -10.93 8.33 9.62
C THR A 77 -11.91 8.61 8.48
N THR A 78 -11.68 7.99 7.32
CA THR A 78 -12.58 8.15 6.17
C THR A 78 -13.91 7.46 6.42
N TRP A 79 -13.91 6.23 6.94
CA TRP A 79 -15.12 5.49 7.23
C TRP A 79 -16.04 6.25 8.22
N ARG A 80 -15.51 6.69 9.36
CA ARG A 80 -16.27 7.46 10.34
C ARG A 80 -16.87 8.75 9.77
N ARG A 81 -16.18 9.39 8.80
CA ARG A 81 -16.71 10.58 8.11
C ARG A 81 -17.88 10.22 7.19
N LEU A 82 -17.76 9.13 6.43
CA LEU A 82 -18.79 8.66 5.50
C LEU A 82 -20.00 8.11 6.28
N GLU A 83 -19.76 7.32 7.31
CA GLU A 83 -20.81 6.78 8.21
C GLU A 83 -21.66 7.90 8.83
N LYS A 84 -21.04 9.02 9.26
CA LYS A 84 -21.77 10.21 9.73
C LYS A 84 -22.62 10.90 8.68
N ARG A 85 -22.35 10.66 7.40
CA ARG A 85 -23.13 11.18 6.26
C ARG A 85 -24.20 10.20 5.77
N GLY A 86 -24.37 9.07 6.49
CA GLY A 86 -25.31 8.03 6.10
C GLY A 86 -24.87 7.14 4.95
N GLU A 87 -23.60 7.20 4.56
CA GLU A 87 -23.04 6.34 3.50
C GLU A 87 -22.91 4.89 3.98
N THR A 88 -23.12 3.95 3.05
CA THR A 88 -23.07 2.51 3.34
C THR A 88 -21.66 1.93 3.25
N ALA A 89 -21.46 0.74 3.86
CA ALA A 89 -20.22 -0.03 3.72
C ALA A 89 -19.94 -0.40 2.25
N GLY A 90 -20.98 -0.72 1.47
CA GLY A 90 -20.85 -1.02 0.05
C GLY A 90 -20.29 0.16 -0.74
N GLU A 91 -20.78 1.38 -0.45
CA GLU A 91 -20.28 2.60 -1.09
C GLU A 91 -18.81 2.89 -0.71
N TYR A 92 -18.46 2.74 0.57
CA TYR A 92 -17.08 2.88 1.03
C TYR A 92 -16.15 1.92 0.26
N ILE A 93 -16.51 0.62 0.18
CA ILE A 93 -15.71 -0.40 -0.50
C ILE A 93 -15.60 -0.06 -2.00
N ARG A 94 -16.71 0.30 -2.65
CA ARG A 94 -16.76 0.68 -4.07
C ARG A 94 -15.73 1.77 -4.39
N VAL A 95 -15.79 2.88 -3.67
CA VAL A 95 -14.90 4.03 -3.90
C VAL A 95 -13.44 3.64 -3.68
N ARG A 96 -13.17 2.83 -2.66
CA ARG A 96 -11.80 2.38 -2.35
C ARG A 96 -11.27 1.39 -3.39
N ALA A 97 -12.09 0.43 -3.82
CA ALA A 97 -11.71 -0.56 -4.83
C ALA A 97 -11.45 0.12 -6.19
N LEU A 98 -12.31 1.05 -6.63
CA LEU A 98 -12.09 1.80 -7.87
C LEU A 98 -10.79 2.63 -7.86
N ARG A 99 -10.49 3.24 -6.71
CA ARG A 99 -9.27 4.03 -6.54
C ARG A 99 -8.00 3.19 -6.67
N LEU A 100 -8.08 1.89 -6.40
CA LEU A 100 -6.98 0.95 -6.59
C LEU A 100 -7.00 0.31 -7.98
N ALA A 101 -8.15 -0.18 -8.42
CA ALA A 101 -8.30 -1.00 -9.61
C ALA A 101 -7.88 -0.26 -10.90
N ARG A 102 -8.30 0.99 -11.07
CA ARG A 102 -8.00 1.77 -12.28
C ARG A 102 -6.51 2.02 -12.48
N PRO A 103 -5.76 2.58 -11.49
CA PRO A 103 -4.33 2.77 -11.63
C PRO A 103 -3.56 1.45 -11.78
N VAL A 104 -3.96 0.39 -11.06
CA VAL A 104 -3.35 -0.94 -11.16
C VAL A 104 -3.50 -1.50 -12.57
N PHE A 105 -4.70 -1.44 -13.14
CA PHE A 105 -4.96 -1.91 -14.50
C PHE A 105 -4.06 -1.20 -15.53
N LEU A 106 -3.95 0.13 -15.43
CA LEU A 106 -3.07 0.91 -16.32
C LEU A 106 -1.59 0.58 -16.14
N ALA A 107 -1.13 0.41 -14.90
CA ALA A 107 0.26 0.05 -14.62
C ALA A 107 0.59 -1.35 -15.16
N MET A 108 -0.33 -2.33 -15.01
CA MET A 108 -0.15 -3.67 -15.57
C MET A 108 -0.07 -3.64 -17.09
N LEU A 109 -0.90 -2.82 -17.76
CA LEU A 109 -0.77 -2.59 -19.20
C LEU A 109 0.56 -1.93 -19.56
N GLY A 110 1.05 -1.00 -18.75
CA GLY A 110 2.36 -0.37 -18.91
C GLY A 110 3.52 -1.37 -18.84
N VAL A 111 3.48 -2.31 -17.88
CA VAL A 111 4.46 -3.41 -17.79
C VAL A 111 4.40 -4.28 -19.05
N LEU A 112 3.20 -4.72 -19.45
CA LEU A 112 3.05 -5.57 -20.65
C LEU A 112 3.53 -4.87 -21.92
N LEU A 113 3.22 -3.58 -22.08
CA LEU A 113 3.71 -2.80 -23.23
C LEU A 113 5.24 -2.74 -23.23
N THR A 114 5.87 -2.50 -22.08
CA THR A 114 7.32 -2.44 -21.98
C THR A 114 7.95 -3.81 -22.30
N LEU A 115 7.40 -4.90 -21.77
CA LEU A 115 7.86 -6.26 -22.09
C LEU A 115 7.69 -6.61 -23.58
N ALA A 116 6.58 -6.18 -24.19
CA ALA A 116 6.36 -6.36 -25.62
C ALA A 116 7.39 -5.59 -26.47
N VAL A 117 7.72 -4.35 -26.10
CA VAL A 117 8.78 -3.57 -26.76
C VAL A 117 10.13 -4.26 -26.59
N MET A 118 10.47 -4.76 -25.40
CA MET A 118 11.72 -5.51 -25.17
C MET A 118 11.79 -6.77 -26.05
N ALA A 119 10.69 -7.51 -26.18
CA ALA A 119 10.59 -8.68 -27.06
C ALA A 119 10.82 -8.31 -28.53
N LEU A 120 10.22 -7.22 -29.02
CA LEU A 120 10.41 -6.70 -30.37
C LEU A 120 11.85 -6.23 -30.60
N CYS A 121 12.55 -5.77 -29.59
CA CYS A 121 13.96 -5.41 -29.61
C CYS A 121 14.91 -6.63 -29.50
N GLY A 122 14.37 -7.86 -29.49
CA GLY A 122 15.19 -9.09 -29.50
C GLY A 122 15.62 -9.56 -28.11
N ALA A 123 14.96 -9.15 -27.04
CA ALA A 123 15.23 -9.68 -25.70
C ALA A 123 14.91 -11.19 -25.64
N ASP A 124 15.78 -11.95 -24.97
CA ASP A 124 15.64 -13.40 -24.82
C ASP A 124 14.33 -13.78 -24.10
N ALA A 125 13.67 -14.85 -24.54
CA ALA A 125 12.36 -15.26 -24.03
C ALA A 125 12.43 -15.73 -22.56
N GLU A 126 13.49 -16.42 -22.15
CA GLU A 126 13.66 -16.88 -20.77
C GLU A 126 13.96 -15.70 -19.84
N PHE A 127 14.77 -14.75 -20.32
CA PHE A 127 14.97 -13.48 -19.62
C PHE A 127 13.64 -12.74 -19.40
N LEU A 128 12.86 -12.55 -20.47
CA LEU A 128 11.56 -11.87 -20.37
C LEU A 128 10.62 -12.58 -19.39
N ARG A 129 10.60 -13.92 -19.38
CA ARG A 129 9.78 -14.71 -18.48
C ARG A 129 10.17 -14.49 -17.01
N THR A 130 11.46 -14.62 -16.69
CA THR A 130 11.96 -14.43 -15.32
C THR A 130 11.82 -12.99 -14.86
N PHE A 131 12.06 -12.03 -15.74
CA PHE A 131 11.93 -10.61 -15.48
C PHE A 131 10.46 -10.20 -15.25
N ALA A 132 9.54 -10.68 -16.09
CA ALA A 132 8.10 -10.46 -15.97
C ALA A 132 7.57 -10.97 -14.63
N PHE A 133 8.07 -12.12 -14.14
CA PHE A 133 7.71 -12.65 -12.83
C PHE A 133 8.18 -11.72 -11.71
N ARG A 134 9.43 -11.24 -11.77
CA ARG A 134 9.97 -10.29 -10.78
C ARG A 134 9.20 -8.95 -10.74
N LEU A 135 8.75 -8.46 -11.90
CA LEU A 135 7.95 -7.23 -11.98
C LEU A 135 6.54 -7.40 -11.38
N ALA A 136 6.05 -8.62 -11.25
CA ALA A 136 4.75 -8.91 -10.65
C ALA A 136 4.78 -8.93 -9.11
N GLU A 137 5.93 -9.18 -8.50
CA GLU A 137 6.04 -9.35 -7.05
C GLU A 137 5.42 -8.21 -6.23
N PRO A 138 5.62 -6.91 -6.55
CA PRO A 138 5.01 -5.83 -5.76
C PRO A 138 3.48 -5.83 -5.75
N LEU A 139 2.81 -6.56 -6.65
CA LEU A 139 1.35 -6.64 -6.72
C LEU A 139 0.72 -7.26 -5.46
N TRP A 140 1.50 -8.06 -4.67
CA TRP A 140 0.99 -8.65 -3.44
C TRP A 140 0.37 -7.60 -2.50
N PHE A 141 1.04 -6.45 -2.39
CA PHE A 141 0.57 -5.37 -1.53
C PHE A 141 -0.79 -4.83 -1.98
N ILE A 142 -1.03 -4.70 -3.28
CA ILE A 142 -2.31 -4.21 -3.81
C ILE A 142 -3.45 -5.18 -3.47
N ALA A 143 -3.23 -6.47 -3.65
CA ALA A 143 -4.22 -7.49 -3.31
C ALA A 143 -4.58 -7.43 -1.81
N VAL A 144 -3.58 -7.46 -0.95
CA VAL A 144 -3.78 -7.40 0.51
C VAL A 144 -4.38 -6.08 0.96
N TYR A 145 -3.92 -4.96 0.40
CA TYR A 145 -4.45 -3.64 0.75
C TYR A 145 -5.91 -3.47 0.32
N ALA A 146 -6.30 -4.02 -0.83
CA ALA A 146 -7.70 -4.05 -1.27
C ALA A 146 -8.57 -4.84 -0.29
N ILE A 147 -8.11 -6.04 0.13
CA ILE A 147 -8.79 -6.86 1.14
C ILE A 147 -8.92 -6.08 2.45
N CYS A 148 -7.81 -5.64 3.05
CA CYS A 148 -7.80 -4.93 4.34
C CYS A 148 -8.69 -3.69 4.32
N THR A 149 -8.65 -2.91 3.22
CA THR A 149 -9.50 -1.72 3.08
C THR A 149 -10.98 -2.09 3.06
N SER A 150 -11.35 -3.20 2.43
CA SER A 150 -12.74 -3.67 2.39
C SER A 150 -13.25 -4.12 3.76
N PHE A 151 -12.36 -4.58 4.64
CA PHE A 151 -12.71 -4.95 6.03
C PHE A 151 -12.84 -3.75 6.98
N VAL A 152 -12.46 -2.53 6.59
CA VAL A 152 -12.50 -1.35 7.49
C VAL A 152 -13.87 -1.12 8.13
N PRO A 153 -15.03 -1.19 7.44
CA PRO A 153 -16.33 -1.00 8.10
C PRO A 153 -16.60 -2.04 9.20
N LEU A 154 -16.31 -3.32 8.92
CA LEU A 154 -16.47 -4.41 9.88
C LEU A 154 -15.51 -4.23 11.07
N MET A 155 -14.22 -4.01 10.79
CA MET A 155 -13.21 -3.83 11.82
C MET A 155 -13.48 -2.59 12.68
N ALA A 156 -14.05 -1.52 12.12
CA ALA A 156 -14.47 -0.34 12.87
C ALA A 156 -15.65 -0.65 13.81
N ALA A 157 -16.60 -1.49 13.38
CA ALA A 157 -17.70 -1.93 14.23
C ALA A 157 -17.21 -2.81 15.39
N LEU A 158 -16.31 -3.76 15.12
CA LEU A 158 -15.69 -4.60 16.14
C LEU A 158 -14.83 -3.77 17.11
N HIS A 159 -14.08 -2.80 16.60
CA HIS A 159 -13.29 -1.87 17.42
C HIS A 159 -14.14 -1.04 18.38
N ARG A 160 -15.31 -0.58 17.94
CA ARG A 160 -16.25 0.16 18.81
C ARG A 160 -16.87 -0.72 19.89
N ARG A 161 -17.17 -1.97 19.55
CA ARG A 161 -17.88 -2.89 20.48
C ARG A 161 -16.95 -3.49 21.53
N ALA A 162 -15.81 -4.01 21.10
CA ALA A 162 -14.90 -4.80 21.92
C ALA A 162 -13.47 -4.76 21.37
N ALA A 163 -12.83 -3.60 21.37
CA ALA A 163 -11.51 -3.44 20.75
C ALA A 163 -10.47 -4.41 21.32
N GLY A 164 -10.39 -4.58 22.65
CA GLY A 164 -9.45 -5.51 23.29
C GLY A 164 -9.65 -6.95 22.81
N ALA A 165 -10.91 -7.42 22.75
CA ALA A 165 -11.22 -8.74 22.21
C ALA A 165 -10.84 -8.86 20.73
N THR A 166 -11.05 -7.82 19.93
CA THR A 166 -10.67 -7.80 18.51
C THR A 166 -9.16 -7.95 18.33
N TYR A 167 -8.35 -7.21 19.08
CA TYR A 167 -6.88 -7.36 19.04
C TYR A 167 -6.44 -8.76 19.49
N PHE A 168 -7.01 -9.24 20.61
CA PHE A 168 -6.68 -10.57 21.12
C PHE A 168 -7.04 -11.67 20.12
N THR A 169 -8.26 -11.64 19.55
CA THR A 169 -8.70 -12.63 18.58
C THR A 169 -7.82 -12.64 17.34
N LEU A 170 -7.50 -11.47 16.76
CA LEU A 170 -6.61 -11.41 15.60
C LEU A 170 -5.20 -11.92 15.93
N ALA A 171 -4.64 -11.54 17.08
CA ALA A 171 -3.33 -12.04 17.52
C ALA A 171 -3.35 -13.56 17.73
N ALA A 172 -4.38 -14.08 18.38
CA ALA A 172 -4.55 -15.52 18.60
C ALA A 172 -4.66 -16.29 17.27
N LEU A 173 -5.45 -15.75 16.31
CA LEU A 173 -5.57 -16.35 14.98
C LEU A 173 -4.23 -16.37 14.24
N VAL A 174 -3.44 -15.28 14.30
CA VAL A 174 -2.09 -15.24 13.71
C VAL A 174 -1.21 -16.33 14.31
N VAL A 175 -1.18 -16.44 15.64
CA VAL A 175 -0.36 -17.43 16.33
C VAL A 175 -0.82 -18.86 16.00
N ILE A 176 -2.13 -19.14 16.01
CA ILE A 176 -2.68 -20.47 15.67
C ILE A 176 -2.30 -20.85 14.25
N VAL A 177 -2.53 -19.96 13.28
CA VAL A 177 -2.21 -20.21 11.85
C VAL A 177 -0.71 -20.45 11.65
N ASP A 178 0.14 -19.77 12.40
CA ASP A 178 1.59 -19.90 12.31
C ASP A 178 2.11 -21.20 12.96
N LEU A 179 1.49 -21.62 14.07
CA LEU A 179 1.92 -22.80 14.82
C LEU A 179 1.37 -24.12 14.24
N VAL A 180 0.14 -24.13 13.68
CA VAL A 180 -0.49 -25.38 13.20
C VAL A 180 0.40 -26.17 12.23
N PRO A 181 1.01 -25.57 11.18
CA PRO A 181 1.90 -26.33 10.30
C PRO A 181 3.18 -26.82 11.00
N ARG A 182 3.68 -26.08 12.02
CA ARG A 182 4.89 -26.45 12.77
C ARG A 182 4.71 -27.71 13.62
N PHE A 183 3.47 -27.98 14.03
CA PHE A 183 3.11 -29.20 14.77
C PHE A 183 2.50 -30.29 13.88
N GLY A 184 2.81 -30.28 12.58
CA GLY A 184 2.36 -31.34 11.64
C GLY A 184 0.92 -31.17 11.15
N GLY A 185 0.27 -30.04 11.42
CA GLY A 185 -1.05 -29.72 10.88
C GLY A 185 -1.01 -29.27 9.40
N PRO A 186 -2.18 -28.99 8.80
CA PRO A 186 -2.28 -28.58 7.40
C PRO A 186 -1.58 -27.25 7.13
N PRO A 187 -1.10 -26.98 5.89
CA PRO A 187 -0.39 -25.77 5.52
C PRO A 187 -1.32 -24.56 5.35
N ILE A 188 -1.90 -24.08 6.46
CA ILE A 188 -2.86 -22.98 6.50
C ILE A 188 -2.21 -21.59 6.58
N GLY A 189 -0.88 -21.49 6.51
CA GLY A 189 -0.13 -20.22 6.65
C GLY A 189 -0.64 -19.07 5.77
N ALA A 190 -1.23 -19.39 4.61
CA ALA A 190 -1.83 -18.40 3.73
C ALA A 190 -2.94 -17.56 4.39
N LEU A 191 -3.63 -18.04 5.43
CA LEU A 191 -4.63 -17.25 6.16
C LEU A 191 -4.04 -16.05 6.88
N ASN A 192 -2.74 -16.08 7.18
CA ASN A 192 -2.04 -14.95 7.78
C ASN A 192 -1.88 -13.76 6.82
N TRP A 193 -2.08 -13.94 5.50
CA TRP A 193 -2.25 -12.79 4.58
C TRP A 193 -3.46 -11.92 4.94
N LEU A 194 -4.44 -12.47 5.65
CA LEU A 194 -5.56 -11.71 6.18
C LEU A 194 -5.31 -11.25 7.63
N PHE A 195 -4.99 -12.19 8.53
CA PHE A 195 -5.00 -11.92 9.97
C PHE A 195 -3.88 -10.98 10.42
N VAL A 196 -2.66 -11.14 9.91
CA VAL A 196 -1.52 -10.26 10.23
C VAL A 196 -1.83 -8.84 9.80
N TRP A 197 -2.30 -8.64 8.56
CA TRP A 197 -2.51 -7.30 8.04
C TRP A 197 -3.75 -6.63 8.61
N LEU A 198 -4.80 -7.37 8.95
CA LEU A 198 -5.93 -6.83 9.71
C LEU A 198 -5.52 -6.42 11.13
N PHE A 199 -4.66 -7.21 11.80
CA PHE A 199 -4.11 -6.83 13.10
C PHE A 199 -3.31 -5.52 13.00
N VAL A 200 -2.39 -5.45 12.06
CA VAL A 200 -1.55 -4.26 11.85
C VAL A 200 -2.39 -3.04 11.44
N GLN A 201 -3.39 -3.23 10.59
CA GLN A 201 -4.36 -2.16 10.26
C GLN A 201 -5.10 -1.67 11.51
N GLN A 202 -5.48 -2.59 12.40
CA GLN A 202 -6.18 -2.27 13.65
C GLN A 202 -5.32 -1.41 14.58
N LEU A 203 -3.98 -1.58 14.59
CA LEU A 203 -3.06 -0.68 15.30
C LEU A 203 -3.25 0.77 14.83
N GLY A 204 -3.48 1.00 13.55
CA GLY A 204 -3.80 2.32 13.00
C GLY A 204 -5.09 2.93 13.55
N PHE A 205 -6.09 2.10 13.89
CA PHE A 205 -7.30 2.57 14.56
C PHE A 205 -6.98 3.09 15.98
N GLY A 206 -6.12 2.36 16.73
CA GLY A 206 -5.63 2.79 18.02
C GLY A 206 -4.82 4.10 17.95
N VAL A 207 -4.03 4.31 16.89
CA VAL A 207 -3.35 5.60 16.64
C VAL A 207 -4.39 6.72 16.46
N ARG A 208 -5.43 6.48 15.65
CA ARG A 208 -6.51 7.46 15.43
C ARG A 208 -7.24 7.84 16.71
N ASP A 209 -7.43 6.89 17.61
CA ASP A 209 -8.11 7.06 18.89
C ASP A 209 -7.15 7.49 20.02
N GLN A 210 -5.90 7.79 19.67
CA GLN A 210 -4.86 8.31 20.57
C GLN A 210 -4.51 7.36 21.74
N TRP A 211 -4.72 6.06 21.59
CA TRP A 211 -4.48 5.10 22.67
C TRP A 211 -3.02 5.03 23.09
N TYR A 212 -2.11 5.15 22.14
CA TYR A 212 -0.67 5.08 22.40
C TYR A 212 -0.12 6.42 22.90
N SER A 213 -0.55 7.54 22.32
CA SER A 213 -0.07 8.88 22.71
C SER A 213 -0.45 9.31 24.13
N ARG A 214 -1.46 8.66 24.72
CA ARG A 214 -1.84 8.85 26.13
C ARG A 214 -0.97 8.08 27.12
N ARG A 215 -0.10 7.21 26.65
CA ARG A 215 0.79 6.40 27.51
C ARG A 215 2.12 7.13 27.76
N PRO A 216 2.74 6.92 28.93
CA PRO A 216 4.03 7.51 29.22
C PRO A 216 5.09 6.96 28.28
N ARG A 217 6.07 7.80 27.92
CA ARG A 217 7.11 7.46 26.93
C ARG A 217 7.94 6.23 27.32
N TRP A 218 8.26 6.07 28.63
CA TRP A 218 9.00 4.91 29.10
C TRP A 218 8.27 3.60 28.84
N LEU A 219 6.92 3.59 28.99
CA LEU A 219 6.12 2.40 28.70
C LEU A 219 6.13 2.06 27.23
N LEU A 220 5.99 3.06 26.33
CA LEU A 220 6.09 2.84 24.90
C LEU A 220 7.45 2.27 24.48
N LEU A 221 8.54 2.78 25.07
CA LEU A 221 9.88 2.25 24.84
C LEU A 221 10.00 0.81 25.35
N LEU A 222 9.53 0.54 26.56
CA LEU A 222 9.52 -0.81 27.13
C LEU A 222 8.76 -1.78 26.21
N LEU A 223 7.56 -1.40 25.74
CA LEU A 223 6.75 -2.23 24.86
C LEU A 223 7.42 -2.46 23.48
N ALA A 224 8.09 -1.44 22.94
CA ALA A 224 8.84 -1.59 21.70
C ALA A 224 10.02 -2.56 21.88
N VAL A 225 10.81 -2.40 22.95
CA VAL A 225 11.94 -3.30 23.29
C VAL A 225 11.43 -4.71 23.55
N SER A 226 10.31 -4.87 24.28
CA SER A 226 9.71 -6.18 24.53
C SER A 226 9.28 -6.86 23.22
N ALA A 227 8.71 -6.13 22.28
CA ALA A 227 8.33 -6.68 20.97
C ALA A 227 9.55 -7.18 20.19
N TYR A 228 10.66 -6.40 20.14
CA TYR A 228 11.92 -6.87 19.56
C TYR A 228 12.53 -8.03 20.34
N GLY A 229 12.44 -8.03 21.67
CA GLY A 229 12.88 -9.15 22.49
C GLY A 229 12.11 -10.45 22.17
N LEU A 230 10.79 -10.37 21.99
CA LEU A 230 9.99 -11.51 21.55
C LEU A 230 10.32 -11.96 20.12
N MET A 231 10.69 -11.04 19.22
CA MET A 231 11.22 -11.38 17.90
C MET A 231 12.55 -12.15 18.03
N CYS A 232 13.45 -11.72 18.90
CA CYS A 232 14.68 -12.46 19.19
C CYS A 232 14.36 -13.87 19.72
N VAL A 233 13.43 -14.02 20.66
CA VAL A 233 13.00 -15.34 21.16
C VAL A 233 12.45 -16.21 20.04
N ALA A 234 11.63 -15.62 19.13
CA ALA A 234 11.08 -16.37 18.01
C ALA A 234 12.19 -16.83 17.03
N VAL A 235 13.16 -15.96 16.71
CA VAL A 235 14.25 -16.29 15.78
C VAL A 235 15.21 -17.31 16.41
N PHE A 236 15.75 -17.03 17.58
CA PHE A 236 16.82 -17.85 18.20
C PHE A 236 16.27 -19.06 18.96
N GLY A 237 15.04 -18.98 19.49
CA GLY A 237 14.44 -20.04 20.29
C GLY A 237 13.47 -20.93 19.54
N LEU A 238 12.73 -20.38 18.53
CA LEU A 238 11.70 -21.11 17.79
C LEU A 238 12.05 -21.35 16.32
N GLY A 239 13.25 -20.93 15.87
CA GLY A 239 13.74 -21.18 14.51
C GLY A 239 13.00 -20.42 13.39
N TYR A 240 12.48 -19.22 13.70
CA TYR A 240 11.97 -18.34 12.65
C TYR A 240 13.11 -17.73 11.84
N ASP A 241 12.83 -17.43 10.56
CA ASP A 241 13.80 -16.73 9.72
C ASP A 241 14.04 -15.31 10.25
N PRO A 242 15.30 -14.86 10.40
CA PRO A 242 15.60 -13.49 10.80
C PRO A 242 15.22 -12.46 9.71
N ASP A 243 15.09 -12.85 8.44
CA ASP A 243 14.69 -11.93 7.37
C ASP A 243 13.18 -11.65 7.39
N MET A 244 12.80 -10.38 7.62
CA MET A 244 11.40 -9.96 7.60
C MET A 244 10.78 -10.02 6.21
N ILE A 245 11.59 -10.07 5.12
CA ILE A 245 11.07 -10.29 3.76
C ILE A 245 10.69 -11.76 3.58
N ALA A 246 11.49 -12.69 4.08
CA ALA A 246 11.13 -14.11 4.11
C ALA A 246 9.85 -14.35 4.92
N ASN A 247 9.69 -13.63 6.03
CA ASN A 247 8.49 -13.68 6.86
C ASN A 247 7.23 -13.00 6.24
N LEU A 248 7.32 -12.47 5.02
CA LEU A 248 6.15 -11.95 4.30
C LEU A 248 5.34 -13.02 3.59
N ASN A 249 5.92 -14.18 3.27
CA ASN A 249 5.27 -15.17 2.40
C ASN A 249 5.42 -16.61 2.90
N PRO A 250 4.47 -17.12 3.70
CA PRO A 250 3.30 -16.41 4.25
C PRO A 250 3.69 -15.46 5.40
N PRO A 251 2.85 -14.45 5.70
CA PRO A 251 3.08 -13.57 6.84
C PRO A 251 3.10 -14.34 8.17
N THR A 252 4.09 -14.04 9.04
CA THR A 252 4.27 -14.72 10.31
C THR A 252 3.99 -13.81 11.51
N VAL A 253 3.99 -14.37 12.71
CA VAL A 253 3.87 -13.64 13.97
C VAL A 253 4.97 -12.57 14.14
N LEU A 254 6.13 -12.74 13.48
CA LEU A 254 7.20 -11.74 13.51
C LEU A 254 6.76 -10.39 12.94
N LEU A 255 5.94 -10.38 11.88
CA LEU A 255 5.41 -9.14 11.30
C LEU A 255 4.37 -8.47 12.22
N LEU A 256 3.62 -9.26 12.99
CA LEU A 256 2.73 -8.74 14.02
C LEU A 256 3.53 -8.04 15.12
N LEU A 257 4.59 -8.70 15.64
CA LEU A 257 5.49 -8.14 16.65
C LEU A 257 6.20 -6.90 16.14
N LEU A 258 6.70 -6.93 14.91
CA LEU A 258 7.30 -5.77 14.26
C LEU A 258 6.32 -4.61 14.14
N GLY A 259 5.05 -4.88 13.76
CA GLY A 259 3.99 -3.87 13.73
C GLY A 259 3.73 -3.22 15.10
N LEU A 260 3.75 -4.02 16.18
CA LEU A 260 3.69 -3.51 17.55
C LEU A 260 4.89 -2.62 17.89
N ALA A 261 6.11 -3.07 17.61
CA ALA A 261 7.31 -2.27 17.83
C ALA A 261 7.23 -0.93 17.06
N GLN A 262 6.85 -0.99 15.79
CA GLN A 262 6.77 0.18 14.92
C GLN A 262 5.70 1.18 15.36
N VAL A 263 4.52 0.74 15.84
CA VAL A 263 3.49 1.69 16.32
C VAL A 263 3.95 2.42 17.58
N TYR A 264 4.66 1.75 18.48
CA TYR A 264 5.21 2.39 19.68
C TYR A 264 6.34 3.36 19.33
N LEU A 265 7.29 2.96 18.48
CA LEU A 265 8.36 3.82 18.00
C LEU A 265 7.82 5.02 17.20
N PHE A 266 6.85 4.81 16.33
CA PHE A 266 6.18 5.89 15.61
C PHE A 266 5.57 6.90 16.59
N THR A 267 4.87 6.42 17.63
CA THR A 267 4.26 7.28 18.63
C THR A 267 5.30 8.11 19.40
N LEU A 268 6.46 7.50 19.74
CA LEU A 268 7.58 8.19 20.37
C LEU A 268 8.18 9.28 19.46
N LEU A 269 8.30 8.99 18.16
CA LEU A 269 8.89 9.88 17.17
C LEU A 269 7.92 10.95 16.66
N GLN A 270 6.61 10.78 16.90
CA GLN A 270 5.57 11.65 16.37
C GLN A 270 5.80 13.15 16.65
N PRO A 271 6.24 13.60 17.85
CA PRO A 271 6.54 15.00 18.10
C PRO A 271 7.68 15.54 17.22
N ALA A 272 8.74 14.75 17.02
CA ALA A 272 9.87 15.12 16.16
C ALA A 272 9.45 15.19 14.67
N ILE A 273 8.64 14.23 14.22
CA ILE A 273 8.08 14.23 12.87
C ILE A 273 7.21 15.48 12.66
N ARG A 274 6.35 15.81 13.61
CA ARG A 274 5.52 17.03 13.54
C ARG A 274 6.37 18.31 13.53
N ALA A 275 7.48 18.34 14.27
CA ALA A 275 8.43 19.46 14.23
C ALA A 275 9.11 19.58 12.85
N LEU A 276 9.55 18.45 12.28
CA LEU A 276 10.11 18.40 10.92
C LEU A 276 9.10 18.90 9.88
N MET A 277 7.84 18.51 10.00
CA MET A 277 6.78 18.91 9.08
C MET A 277 6.36 20.41 9.18
N ARG A 278 6.91 21.16 10.13
CA ARG A 278 6.81 22.65 10.14
C ARG A 278 7.78 23.29 9.16
N LEU A 279 8.83 22.58 8.74
CA LEU A 279 9.78 23.08 7.75
C LEU A 279 9.17 23.03 6.36
N ARG A 280 9.16 24.17 5.66
CA ARG A 280 8.62 24.29 4.30
C ARG A 280 9.16 23.24 3.32
N PRO A 281 10.48 22.99 3.24
CA PRO A 281 11.04 21.98 2.34
C PRO A 281 10.46 20.57 2.63
N ALA A 282 10.41 20.15 3.90
CA ALA A 282 9.86 18.86 4.28
C ALA A 282 8.38 18.75 3.88
N LEU A 283 7.58 19.78 4.15
CA LEU A 283 6.18 19.81 3.79
C LEU A 283 5.96 19.70 2.27
N LEU A 284 6.79 20.36 1.46
CA LEU A 284 6.72 20.31 0.00
C LEU A 284 7.10 18.93 -0.54
N VAL A 285 8.20 18.34 -0.06
CA VAL A 285 8.65 16.99 -0.47
C VAL A 285 7.62 15.94 -0.11
N ILE A 286 7.17 15.92 1.15
CA ILE A 286 6.18 14.96 1.62
C ILE A 286 4.82 15.17 0.93
N GLY A 287 4.45 16.41 0.68
CA GLY A 287 3.26 16.75 -0.09
C GLY A 287 3.32 16.23 -1.54
N ALA A 288 4.47 16.38 -2.20
CA ALA A 288 4.69 15.87 -3.55
C ALA A 288 4.66 14.34 -3.58
N LEU A 289 5.41 13.66 -2.68
CA LEU A 289 5.39 12.20 -2.55
C LEU A 289 3.98 11.68 -2.27
N GLY A 290 3.22 12.34 -1.39
CA GLY A 290 1.84 11.96 -1.10
C GLY A 290 0.88 12.18 -2.28
N MET A 291 1.10 13.22 -3.08
CA MET A 291 0.29 13.52 -4.28
C MET A 291 0.48 12.46 -5.36
N TYR A 292 1.71 12.06 -5.62
CA TYR A 292 2.06 11.08 -6.66
C TYR A 292 2.19 9.64 -6.11
N GLY A 293 1.84 9.41 -4.84
CA GLY A 293 2.14 8.15 -4.14
C GLY A 293 1.64 6.90 -4.86
N MET A 294 0.44 6.92 -5.45
CA MET A 294 -0.10 5.80 -6.21
C MET A 294 0.68 5.57 -7.52
N VAL A 295 1.06 6.64 -8.21
CA VAL A 295 1.88 6.56 -9.43
C VAL A 295 3.26 6.03 -9.06
N ILE A 296 3.92 6.59 -8.05
CA ILE A 296 5.25 6.14 -7.60
C ILE A 296 5.20 4.64 -7.28
N TYR A 297 4.20 4.20 -6.51
CA TYR A 297 4.11 2.80 -6.11
C TYR A 297 3.86 1.85 -7.28
N LEU A 298 2.93 2.17 -8.17
CA LEU A 298 2.55 1.25 -9.26
C LEU A 298 3.51 1.29 -10.45
N TRP A 299 4.05 2.47 -10.77
CA TRP A 299 4.84 2.66 -11.97
C TRP A 299 6.35 2.50 -11.76
N HIS A 300 6.83 2.26 -10.52
CA HIS A 300 8.26 1.97 -10.34
C HIS A 300 8.69 0.67 -11.05
N THR A 301 7.83 -0.33 -11.16
CA THR A 301 8.10 -1.56 -11.92
C THR A 301 8.21 -1.30 -13.42
N VAL A 302 7.36 -0.41 -13.96
CA VAL A 302 7.47 0.06 -15.35
C VAL A 302 8.76 0.85 -15.55
N ALA A 303 9.10 1.73 -14.60
CA ALA A 303 10.35 2.49 -14.66
C ALA A 303 11.58 1.56 -14.64
N MET A 304 11.58 0.53 -13.80
CA MET A 304 12.63 -0.51 -13.80
C MET A 304 12.68 -1.24 -15.14
N ALA A 305 11.53 -1.63 -15.68
CA ALA A 305 11.47 -2.32 -16.97
C ALA A 305 12.02 -1.47 -18.11
N ILE A 306 11.73 -0.17 -18.12
CA ILE A 306 12.28 0.77 -19.13
C ILE A 306 13.80 0.89 -18.97
N VAL A 307 14.33 1.03 -17.75
CA VAL A 307 15.78 1.16 -17.52
C VAL A 307 16.52 -0.13 -17.89
N VAL A 308 16.01 -1.28 -17.50
CA VAL A 308 16.57 -2.60 -17.87
C VAL A 308 16.53 -2.82 -19.38
N GLY A 309 15.38 -2.52 -20.01
CA GLY A 309 15.25 -2.63 -21.47
C GLY A 309 16.20 -1.70 -22.23
N ALA A 310 16.37 -0.46 -21.76
CA ALA A 310 17.32 0.49 -22.33
C ALA A 310 18.78 0.01 -22.16
N GLN A 311 19.14 -0.50 -20.98
CA GLN A 311 20.46 -1.07 -20.72
C GLN A 311 20.77 -2.23 -21.68
N GLN A 312 19.80 -3.11 -21.89
CA GLN A 312 19.93 -4.25 -22.81
C GLN A 312 20.02 -3.78 -24.27
N ALA A 313 19.18 -2.86 -24.71
CA ALA A 313 19.19 -2.32 -26.08
C ALA A 313 20.48 -1.57 -26.41
N LEU A 314 21.14 -0.96 -25.43
CA LEU A 314 22.43 -0.29 -25.57
C LEU A 314 23.62 -1.26 -25.45
N GLY A 315 23.40 -2.56 -25.26
CA GLY A 315 24.47 -3.55 -25.08
C GLY A 315 25.31 -3.33 -23.80
N LEU A 316 24.77 -2.63 -22.79
CA LEU A 316 25.50 -2.39 -21.56
C LEU A 316 25.46 -3.64 -20.68
N PRO A 317 26.62 -4.05 -20.09
CA PRO A 317 26.69 -5.27 -19.30
C PRO A 317 25.93 -5.15 -17.97
N PHE A 318 25.43 -6.28 -17.47
CA PHE A 318 24.94 -6.44 -16.12
C PHE A 318 26.10 -6.92 -15.23
N PRO A 319 26.58 -6.11 -14.25
CA PRO A 319 27.67 -6.53 -13.36
C PRO A 319 27.26 -7.73 -12.50
N PRO A 320 28.18 -8.66 -12.20
CA PRO A 320 27.90 -9.78 -11.30
C PRO A 320 27.38 -9.30 -9.97
N VAL A 321 26.29 -9.93 -9.50
CA VAL A 321 25.54 -9.49 -8.32
C VAL A 321 26.38 -9.55 -7.05
N LEU A 322 26.15 -8.62 -6.14
CA LEU A 322 26.87 -8.44 -4.85
C LEU A 322 28.37 -8.10 -4.96
N THR A 323 28.92 -7.94 -6.16
CA THR A 323 30.30 -7.46 -6.35
C THR A 323 30.42 -5.96 -6.06
N PRO A 324 31.65 -5.45 -5.76
CA PRO A 324 31.85 -4.00 -5.60
C PRO A 324 31.38 -3.19 -6.80
N THR A 325 31.59 -3.68 -8.03
CA THR A 325 31.14 -3.04 -9.28
C THR A 325 29.62 -2.98 -9.33
N TRP A 326 28.94 -4.05 -8.92
CA TRP A 326 27.47 -4.07 -8.86
C TRP A 326 26.94 -3.02 -7.89
N TRP A 327 27.51 -2.91 -6.68
CA TRP A 327 27.09 -1.91 -5.68
C TRP A 327 27.30 -0.47 -6.16
N ILE A 328 28.44 -0.18 -6.79
CA ILE A 328 28.75 1.15 -7.33
C ILE A 328 27.76 1.50 -8.45
N THR A 329 27.48 0.55 -9.35
CA THR A 329 26.55 0.78 -10.46
C THR A 329 25.08 0.87 -10.04
N ARG A 330 24.71 0.41 -8.85
CA ARG A 330 23.36 0.62 -8.31
C ARG A 330 23.01 2.09 -8.13
N ILE A 331 23.99 2.95 -7.82
CA ILE A 331 23.73 4.39 -7.64
C ILE A 331 23.19 5.03 -8.94
N PRO A 332 23.91 5.04 -10.06
CA PRO A 332 23.40 5.61 -11.31
C PRO A 332 22.14 4.85 -11.80
N TRP A 333 22.04 3.55 -11.54
CA TRP A 333 20.88 2.76 -11.94
C TRP A 333 19.61 3.16 -11.21
N VAL A 334 19.66 3.32 -9.88
CA VAL A 334 18.55 3.82 -9.07
C VAL A 334 18.19 5.26 -9.48
N LEU A 335 19.17 6.10 -9.74
CA LEU A 335 18.94 7.47 -10.21
C LEU A 335 18.22 7.49 -11.58
N ALA A 336 18.57 6.58 -12.49
CA ALA A 336 17.88 6.43 -13.76
C ALA A 336 16.41 6.00 -13.57
N ILE A 337 16.14 5.03 -12.68
CA ILE A 337 14.77 4.63 -12.32
C ILE A 337 13.99 5.83 -11.74
N ILE A 338 14.59 6.59 -10.84
CA ILE A 338 13.95 7.78 -10.26
C ILE A 338 13.66 8.82 -11.32
N ALA A 339 14.57 9.04 -12.27
CA ALA A 339 14.36 9.99 -13.37
C ALA A 339 13.21 9.56 -14.29
N VAL A 340 13.16 8.28 -14.69
CA VAL A 340 12.04 7.73 -15.47
C VAL A 340 10.74 7.82 -14.67
N LEU A 341 10.77 7.50 -13.39
CA LEU A 341 9.60 7.57 -12.52
C LEU A 341 9.09 9.02 -12.37
N ALA A 342 9.99 10.00 -12.27
CA ALA A 342 9.62 11.42 -12.25
C ALA A 342 8.91 11.84 -13.55
N LEU A 343 9.39 11.36 -14.70
CA LEU A 343 8.73 11.57 -15.99
C LEU A 343 7.33 10.91 -16.01
N LEU A 344 7.22 9.67 -15.53
CA LEU A 344 5.93 8.97 -15.42
C LEU A 344 4.97 9.72 -14.47
N CYS A 345 5.44 10.28 -13.37
CA CYS A 345 4.62 11.14 -12.50
C CYS A 345 4.10 12.40 -13.22
N ALA A 346 4.78 12.89 -14.25
CA ALA A 346 4.27 13.99 -15.07
C ALA A 346 3.24 13.54 -16.12
N ILE A 347 3.37 12.32 -16.65
CA ILE A 347 2.56 11.79 -17.77
C ILE A 347 1.30 11.06 -17.28
N VAL A 348 1.48 10.10 -16.37
CA VAL A 348 0.43 9.16 -15.93
C VAL A 348 -0.84 9.87 -15.42
N PRO A 349 -0.79 10.93 -14.59
CA PRO A 349 -2.01 11.60 -14.15
C PRO A 349 -2.81 12.24 -15.29
N ARG A 350 -2.17 12.52 -16.45
CA ARG A 350 -2.88 13.00 -17.64
C ARG A 350 -3.64 11.86 -18.32
N ILE A 351 -3.03 10.67 -18.38
CA ILE A 351 -3.67 9.46 -18.92
C ILE A 351 -4.83 9.04 -18.02
N GLU A 352 -4.66 9.07 -16.70
CA GLU A 352 -5.72 8.71 -15.76
C GLU A 352 -6.96 9.61 -15.84
N ARG A 353 -6.86 10.81 -16.42
CA ARG A 353 -8.01 11.71 -16.67
C ARG A 353 -9.02 11.19 -17.69
N ILE A 354 -8.66 10.16 -18.48
CA ILE A 354 -9.59 9.49 -19.39
C ILE A 354 -10.75 8.81 -18.64
N TRP A 355 -10.51 8.42 -17.37
CA TRP A 355 -11.55 7.82 -16.56
C TRP A 355 -12.62 8.85 -16.19
N PRO A 356 -13.91 8.54 -16.41
CA PRO A 356 -14.98 9.45 -16.02
C PRO A 356 -14.94 9.74 -14.52
N ARG A 357 -15.25 10.99 -14.15
CA ARG A 357 -15.40 11.35 -12.74
C ARG A 357 -16.50 10.52 -12.12
N GLU A 358 -16.23 9.96 -10.95
CA GLU A 358 -17.20 9.16 -10.22
C GLU A 358 -18.35 10.04 -9.75
N ARG A 359 -19.56 9.62 -10.08
CA ARG A 359 -20.78 10.19 -9.48
C ARG A 359 -21.06 9.40 -8.19
N PRO A 360 -21.60 10.05 -7.14
CA PRO A 360 -22.11 9.32 -5.98
C PRO A 360 -23.16 8.30 -6.45
N ARG A 361 -22.95 7.04 -6.10
CA ARG A 361 -23.81 5.93 -6.47
C ARG A 361 -23.92 4.98 -5.30
N THR A 362 -25.10 4.46 -5.05
CA THR A 362 -25.28 3.39 -4.08
C THR A 362 -24.80 2.06 -4.66
N MET A 363 -24.13 1.26 -3.83
CA MET A 363 -23.78 -0.11 -4.19
C MET A 363 -24.09 -1.05 -3.03
N PRO A 364 -24.85 -2.13 -3.28
CA PRO A 364 -25.07 -3.17 -2.28
C PRO A 364 -23.73 -3.77 -1.82
N LEU A 365 -23.63 -4.08 -0.54
CA LEU A 365 -22.41 -4.65 0.06
C LEU A 365 -21.94 -5.93 -0.68
N PRO A 366 -22.80 -6.92 -0.99
CA PRO A 366 -22.36 -8.11 -1.71
C PRO A 366 -21.75 -7.79 -3.08
N ALA A 367 -22.33 -6.85 -3.84
CA ALA A 367 -21.81 -6.45 -5.14
C ALA A 367 -20.43 -5.79 -5.04
N ALA A 368 -20.21 -4.94 -4.04
CA ALA A 368 -18.90 -4.32 -3.79
C ALA A 368 -17.84 -5.35 -3.38
N ILE A 369 -18.22 -6.33 -2.55
CA ILE A 369 -17.33 -7.45 -2.16
C ILE A 369 -16.98 -8.30 -3.40
N THR A 370 -17.97 -8.72 -4.21
CA THR A 370 -17.73 -9.52 -5.41
C THR A 370 -16.76 -8.82 -6.36
N ALA A 371 -16.96 -7.52 -6.63
CA ALA A 371 -16.04 -6.75 -7.47
C ALA A 371 -14.62 -6.66 -6.88
N THR A 372 -14.50 -6.55 -5.55
CA THR A 372 -13.18 -6.57 -4.90
C THR A 372 -12.53 -7.95 -5.01
N VAL A 373 -13.28 -9.02 -4.87
CA VAL A 373 -12.78 -10.40 -5.06
C VAL A 373 -12.28 -10.59 -6.49
N LEU A 374 -13.02 -10.13 -7.50
CA LEU A 374 -12.57 -10.17 -8.90
C LEU A 374 -11.27 -9.38 -9.11
N LEU A 375 -11.15 -8.18 -8.53
CA LEU A 375 -9.91 -7.40 -8.57
C LEU A 375 -8.74 -8.18 -7.95
N VAL A 376 -8.93 -8.72 -6.75
CA VAL A 376 -7.91 -9.48 -6.03
C VAL A 376 -7.53 -10.76 -6.77
N ALA A 377 -8.50 -11.46 -7.36
CA ALA A 377 -8.25 -12.66 -8.15
C ALA A 377 -7.41 -12.37 -9.41
N GLY A 378 -7.75 -11.31 -10.14
CA GLY A 378 -6.98 -10.91 -11.33
C GLY A 378 -5.55 -10.48 -10.99
N VAL A 379 -5.37 -9.67 -9.94
CA VAL A 379 -4.05 -9.27 -9.44
C VAL A 379 -3.28 -10.47 -8.91
N GLY A 380 -3.92 -11.35 -8.15
CA GLY A 380 -3.34 -12.56 -7.56
C GLY A 380 -2.87 -13.56 -8.62
N TRP A 381 -3.60 -13.69 -9.73
CA TRP A 381 -3.14 -14.51 -10.85
C TRP A 381 -1.79 -14.03 -11.39
N VAL A 382 -1.67 -12.74 -11.71
CA VAL A 382 -0.41 -12.18 -12.25
C VAL A 382 0.70 -12.22 -11.21
N LEU A 383 0.38 -12.02 -9.92
CA LEU A 383 1.34 -12.16 -8.83
C LEU A 383 1.96 -13.56 -8.76
N THR A 384 1.15 -14.62 -8.93
CA THR A 384 1.59 -16.00 -8.75
C THR A 384 2.15 -16.63 -10.02
N GLN A 385 1.70 -16.19 -11.19
CA GLN A 385 2.09 -16.76 -12.48
C GLN A 385 3.02 -15.86 -13.30
N GLY A 386 3.13 -14.57 -12.95
CA GLY A 386 3.84 -13.56 -13.75
C GLY A 386 3.00 -12.97 -14.88
N TYR A 387 3.55 -11.97 -15.57
CA TYR A 387 2.87 -11.26 -16.66
C TYR A 387 2.80 -12.02 -17.98
N LEU A 388 3.75 -12.90 -18.26
CA LEU A 388 3.87 -13.58 -19.57
C LEU A 388 3.35 -15.02 -19.48
N THR A 389 2.06 -15.17 -19.18
CA THR A 389 1.36 -16.46 -19.09
C THR A 389 0.06 -16.43 -19.88
N PRO A 390 -0.46 -17.59 -20.36
CA PRO A 390 -1.72 -17.64 -21.09
C PRO A 390 -2.92 -17.04 -20.33
N GLY A 391 -2.90 -17.11 -19.00
CA GLY A 391 -3.98 -16.59 -18.15
C GLY A 391 -3.96 -15.08 -17.93
N THR A 392 -2.90 -14.37 -18.34
CA THR A 392 -2.76 -12.92 -18.08
C THR A 392 -3.87 -12.10 -18.75
N ALA A 393 -4.26 -12.45 -19.97
CA ALA A 393 -5.38 -11.77 -20.65
C ALA A 393 -6.70 -11.96 -19.88
N ALA A 394 -6.98 -13.16 -19.36
CA ALA A 394 -8.15 -13.43 -18.53
C ALA A 394 -8.08 -12.67 -17.20
N ALA A 395 -6.90 -12.59 -16.57
CA ALA A 395 -6.69 -11.82 -15.36
C ALA A 395 -6.97 -10.32 -15.57
N LEU A 396 -6.47 -9.74 -16.66
CA LEU A 396 -6.78 -8.35 -17.01
C LEU A 396 -8.26 -8.16 -17.34
N GLY A 397 -8.89 -9.12 -18.04
CA GLY A 397 -10.34 -9.12 -18.30
C GLY A 397 -11.14 -9.15 -16.99
N THR A 398 -10.71 -9.92 -16.00
CA THR A 398 -11.32 -9.99 -14.67
C THR A 398 -11.21 -8.66 -13.92
N ILE A 399 -10.05 -7.99 -13.98
CA ILE A 399 -9.87 -6.65 -13.39
C ILE A 399 -10.72 -5.61 -14.13
N ALA A 400 -10.77 -5.66 -15.47
CA ALA A 400 -11.61 -4.76 -16.26
C ALA A 400 -13.10 -4.95 -15.93
N LEU A 401 -13.56 -6.19 -15.76
CA LEU A 401 -14.92 -6.52 -15.33
C LEU A 401 -15.20 -5.95 -13.93
N ALA A 402 -14.27 -6.08 -12.97
CA ALA A 402 -14.39 -5.48 -11.65
C ALA A 402 -14.54 -3.95 -11.73
N ILE A 403 -13.73 -3.28 -12.56
CA ILE A 403 -13.82 -1.83 -12.77
C ILE A 403 -15.17 -1.45 -13.38
N ALA A 404 -15.61 -2.17 -14.41
CA ALA A 404 -16.91 -1.93 -15.05
C ALA A 404 -18.05 -2.09 -14.04
N TRP A 405 -18.06 -3.18 -13.28
CA TRP A 405 -19.05 -3.45 -12.25
C TRP A 405 -19.11 -2.34 -11.18
N LEU A 406 -17.95 -1.96 -10.63
CA LEU A 406 -17.85 -0.87 -9.65
C LEU A 406 -18.26 0.49 -10.22
N THR A 407 -18.17 0.68 -11.54
CA THR A 407 -18.54 1.94 -12.22
C THR A 407 -20.04 2.01 -12.49
N VAL A 408 -20.71 0.90 -12.79
CA VAL A 408 -22.13 0.85 -13.16
C VAL A 408 -23.04 1.12 -11.97
N GLY A 409 -22.73 0.79 -10.73
CA GLY A 409 -23.49 0.97 -9.48
C GLY A 409 -24.86 1.65 -9.62
N GLY A 410 -25.84 1.33 -8.80
CA GLY A 410 -27.19 1.90 -8.87
C GLY A 410 -27.22 3.43 -8.81
N PRO A 411 -28.31 4.09 -9.22
CA PRO A 411 -28.48 5.52 -9.01
C PRO A 411 -28.31 5.81 -7.52
N GLY A 412 -27.50 6.81 -7.17
CA GLY A 412 -27.41 7.30 -5.81
C GLY A 412 -28.80 7.71 -5.28
N PRO A 413 -29.01 7.72 -3.96
CA PRO A 413 -30.22 8.31 -3.44
C PRO A 413 -30.33 9.69 -4.09
N ASN A 414 -31.45 9.94 -4.77
CA ASN A 414 -31.81 11.27 -5.17
C ASN A 414 -31.73 12.10 -3.88
N ARG A 415 -30.69 12.90 -3.72
CA ARG A 415 -30.84 14.09 -2.88
C ARG A 415 -31.83 14.92 -3.67
N ALA A 416 -33.12 14.55 -3.49
CA ALA A 416 -34.20 15.43 -3.82
C ALA A 416 -33.72 16.78 -3.32
N SER A 417 -33.64 17.73 -4.25
CA SER A 417 -33.59 19.13 -3.95
C SER A 417 -34.27 19.34 -2.59
N GLU A 418 -33.46 19.57 -1.52
CA GLU A 418 -34.02 20.32 -0.41
C GLU A 418 -34.62 21.55 -1.07
N PRO A 419 -35.91 21.79 -0.93
CA PRO A 419 -36.47 23.03 -1.39
C PRO A 419 -35.62 24.12 -0.73
N LEU A 420 -35.14 25.07 -1.51
CA LEU A 420 -34.69 26.36 -1.01
C LEU A 420 -35.90 27.06 -0.41
N GLU A 421 -36.46 26.48 0.64
CA GLU A 421 -37.51 27.10 1.44
C GLU A 421 -36.86 28.10 2.39
N GLU A 422 -37.18 29.36 2.10
CA GLU A 422 -37.33 30.42 3.06
C GLU A 422 -36.15 30.82 3.95
N VAL A 423 -35.13 31.38 3.35
CA VAL A 423 -34.28 32.37 4.03
C VAL A 423 -34.64 33.81 3.59
N THR A 424 -35.76 34.00 2.86
CA THR A 424 -36.16 35.32 2.34
C THR A 424 -37.23 36.04 3.18
N GLU A 425 -37.81 35.42 4.19
CA GLU A 425 -38.87 36.09 4.98
C GLU A 425 -38.45 36.66 6.36
N SER A 426 -37.24 36.42 6.85
CA SER A 426 -36.80 36.99 8.11
C SER A 426 -36.06 38.33 8.02
N ARG A 427 -35.88 38.87 6.79
CA ARG A 427 -35.22 40.19 6.62
C ARG A 427 -36.17 41.38 6.44
N ASN A 428 -37.46 41.16 6.27
CA ASN A 428 -38.41 42.27 6.07
C ASN A 428 -39.31 42.61 7.26
N SER A 429 -39.11 41.99 8.42
CA SER A 429 -39.93 42.32 9.60
C SER A 429 -39.22 43.13 10.70
N SER A 430 -37.90 43.48 10.49
CA SER A 430 -37.18 44.29 11.49
C SER A 430 -37.02 45.76 11.12
N ASP A 431 -37.42 46.19 9.91
CA ASP A 431 -37.29 47.60 9.48
C ASP A 431 -38.62 48.43 9.51
N ALA A 432 -39.72 47.85 10.01
CA ALA A 432 -41.02 48.51 10.10
C ALA A 432 -41.39 49.00 11.50
N ARG A 433 -40.47 49.06 12.46
CA ARG A 433 -40.69 49.68 13.77
C ARG A 433 -39.52 50.56 14.23
N ARG A 434 -39.22 51.57 13.43
CA ARG A 434 -38.58 52.83 13.87
C ARG A 434 -38.92 53.93 12.88
N LEU A 435 -40.08 54.51 13.05
CA LEU A 435 -40.44 55.88 12.79
C LEU A 435 -41.42 56.29 13.92
#